data_3fd388e01d9078996ab14fa2a1fafba2
#
_entry.id   3fd388e01d9078996ab14fa2a1fafba2
#
_cell.length_a   1.000
_cell.length_b   1.000
_cell.length_c   1.000
_cell.angle_alpha   90.00
_cell.angle_beta   90.00
_cell.angle_gamma   90.00
#
_symmetry.space_group_name_H-M   'P 1'
#
loop_
_entity.id
_entity.type
_entity.pdbx_description
1 polymer ?
#
loop_
_entity_poly.entity_id
_entity_poly.type
_entity_poly.pdbx_seq_one_letter_code
_entity_poly.pdbx_strand_id
1 'polypeptide(L)'
;FFDTGQAVLKPEGRAELDKLATALLELGTKIPAEIAWVLRVDGHTDDVPLSGFGAFRDNWELSQARALSVVRYMQNVLGFPPDRLAATGFGEYHPVAEGDTPEALAQNRRIELKLTER
;
A
#
# COMPACT_ATOMS: atom_id res chain seq x y z
N PHE A 1 -9.34 0.94 1.74
CA PHE A 1 -8.34 0.97 2.80
C PHE A 1 -8.26 2.33 3.52
N PHE A 2 -8.45 3.44 2.80
CA PHE A 2 -8.24 4.78 3.34
C PHE A 2 -9.34 5.73 2.92
N ASP A 3 -9.62 6.71 3.77
CA ASP A 3 -10.47 7.84 3.41
C ASP A 3 -9.71 8.82 2.53
N THR A 4 -10.43 9.66 1.80
CA THR A 4 -9.85 10.66 0.91
C THR A 4 -8.87 11.56 1.67
N GLY A 5 -7.64 11.69 1.15
CA GLY A 5 -6.61 12.53 1.74
C GLY A 5 -6.02 12.00 3.03
N GLN A 6 -6.38 10.80 3.46
CA GLN A 6 -5.94 10.21 4.71
C GLN A 6 -4.98 9.05 4.47
N ALA A 7 -4.08 8.84 5.42
CA ALA A 7 -3.17 7.69 5.44
C ALA A 7 -3.38 6.82 6.68
N VAL A 8 -4.54 6.93 7.32
CA VAL A 8 -4.93 6.09 8.46
C VAL A 8 -5.67 4.88 7.92
N LEU A 9 -5.19 3.69 8.25
CA LEU A 9 -5.74 2.44 7.74
C LEU A 9 -7.11 2.18 8.36
N LYS A 10 -8.13 1.96 7.52
CA LYS A 10 -9.49 1.70 7.96
C LYS A 10 -9.65 0.26 8.47
N PRO A 11 -10.63 -0.02 9.34
CA PRO A 11 -10.85 -1.39 9.84
C PRO A 11 -11.06 -2.43 8.74
N GLU A 12 -11.76 -2.07 7.66
CA GLU A 12 -11.98 -2.96 6.52
C GLU A 12 -10.66 -3.33 5.84
N GLY A 13 -9.77 -2.36 5.69
CA GLY A 13 -8.43 -2.58 5.14
C GLY A 13 -7.58 -3.48 6.04
N ARG A 14 -7.68 -3.29 7.35
CA ARG A 14 -6.96 -4.14 8.31
C ARG A 14 -7.42 -5.59 8.22
N ALA A 15 -8.74 -5.81 8.10
CA ALA A 15 -9.28 -7.17 7.96
C ALA A 15 -8.78 -7.86 6.70
N GLU A 16 -8.71 -7.14 5.58
CA GLU A 16 -8.15 -7.68 4.33
C GLU A 16 -6.66 -7.99 4.47
N LEU A 17 -5.91 -7.12 5.12
CA LEU A 17 -4.47 -7.34 5.35
C LEU A 17 -4.22 -8.54 6.26
N ASP A 18 -5.07 -8.76 7.28
CA ASP A 18 -4.94 -9.92 8.15
C ASP A 18 -4.99 -11.23 7.35
N LYS A 19 -5.94 -11.33 6.42
CA LYS A 19 -6.08 -12.50 5.55
C LYS A 19 -4.89 -12.66 4.61
N LEU A 20 -4.49 -11.57 3.96
CA LEU A 20 -3.39 -11.58 3.00
C LEU A 20 -2.06 -11.90 3.69
N ALA A 21 -1.82 -11.34 4.85
CA ALA A 21 -0.56 -11.57 5.57
C ALA A 21 -0.39 -13.04 5.95
N THR A 22 -1.45 -13.70 6.41
CA THR A 22 -1.40 -15.12 6.73
C THR A 22 -0.99 -15.95 5.51
N ALA A 23 -1.63 -15.68 4.36
CA ALA A 23 -1.33 -16.39 3.12
C ALA A 23 0.11 -16.10 2.65
N LEU A 24 0.56 -14.86 2.77
CA LEU A 24 1.89 -14.44 2.33
C LEU A 24 2.99 -15.02 3.22
N LEU A 25 2.76 -15.11 4.52
CA LEU A 25 3.73 -15.73 5.43
C LEU A 25 3.88 -17.22 5.13
N GLU A 26 2.78 -17.92 4.84
CA GLU A 26 2.82 -19.31 4.43
C GLU A 26 3.58 -19.49 3.11
N LEU A 27 3.31 -18.63 2.14
CA LEU A 27 4.01 -18.66 0.86
C LEU A 27 5.50 -18.40 1.05
N GLY A 28 5.87 -17.49 1.94
CA GLY A 28 7.26 -17.16 2.24
C GLY A 28 8.05 -18.36 2.77
N THR A 29 7.41 -19.27 3.51
CA THR A 29 8.10 -20.47 4.03
C THR A 29 8.46 -21.45 2.91
N LYS A 30 7.81 -21.34 1.74
CA LYS A 30 8.05 -22.21 0.60
C LYS A 30 9.11 -21.65 -0.35
N ILE A 31 9.53 -20.41 -0.15
CA ILE A 31 10.58 -19.79 -0.96
C ILE A 31 11.94 -20.20 -0.37
N PRO A 32 12.89 -20.68 -1.20
CA PRO A 32 14.21 -21.02 -0.69
C PRO A 32 14.87 -19.88 0.08
N ALA A 33 15.53 -20.20 1.18
CA ALA A 33 16.10 -19.18 2.07
C ALA A 33 17.15 -18.30 1.39
N GLU A 34 17.82 -18.82 0.37
CA GLU A 34 18.83 -18.08 -0.40
C GLU A 34 18.23 -17.02 -1.33
N ILE A 35 16.91 -17.05 -1.56
CA ILE A 35 16.25 -16.02 -2.38
C ILE A 35 15.89 -14.84 -1.48
N ALA A 36 16.45 -13.67 -1.81
CA ALA A 36 16.20 -12.44 -1.07
C ALA A 36 14.89 -11.80 -1.56
N TRP A 37 13.76 -12.38 -1.14
CA TRP A 37 12.44 -11.86 -1.52
C TRP A 37 12.00 -10.70 -0.62
N VAL A 38 11.19 -9.82 -1.18
CA VAL A 38 10.61 -8.68 -0.47
C VAL A 38 9.16 -8.55 -0.91
N LEU A 39 8.28 -8.29 0.04
CA LEU A 39 6.91 -7.87 -0.24
C LEU A 39 6.90 -6.36 -0.36
N ARG A 40 6.68 -5.88 -1.58
CA ARG A 40 6.61 -4.45 -1.85
C ARG A 40 5.16 -4.00 -1.75
N VAL A 41 4.93 -3.00 -0.91
CA VAL A 41 3.61 -2.37 -0.74
C VAL A 41 3.62 -1.09 -1.56
N ASP A 42 2.80 -1.06 -2.60
CA ASP A 42 2.73 0.05 -3.55
C ASP A 42 1.48 0.88 -3.29
N GLY A 43 1.67 2.13 -2.91
CA GLY A 43 0.58 3.08 -2.71
C GLY A 43 0.31 3.87 -3.99
N HIS A 44 -0.96 4.04 -4.32
CA HIS A 44 -1.41 4.81 -5.48
C HIS A 44 -2.54 5.75 -5.07
N THR A 45 -2.61 6.89 -5.75
CA THR A 45 -3.67 7.87 -5.54
C THR A 45 -4.44 8.10 -6.84
N ASP A 46 -5.58 8.78 -6.74
CA ASP A 46 -6.20 9.40 -7.91
C ASP A 46 -5.43 10.67 -8.30
N ASP A 47 -5.89 11.35 -9.34
CA ASP A 47 -5.24 12.55 -9.84
C ASP A 47 -5.82 13.86 -9.30
N VAL A 48 -6.68 13.78 -8.29
CA VAL A 48 -7.22 14.99 -7.66
C VAL A 48 -6.11 15.65 -6.85
N PRO A 49 -5.78 16.92 -7.14
CA PRO A 49 -4.72 17.60 -6.41
C PRO A 49 -5.08 17.81 -4.94
N LEU A 50 -4.09 17.68 -4.06
CA LEU A 50 -4.25 18.05 -2.66
C LEU A 50 -4.11 19.57 -2.52
N SER A 51 -4.67 20.11 -1.43
CA SER A 51 -4.68 21.56 -1.20
C SER A 51 -3.27 22.14 -0.98
N GLY A 52 -2.34 21.30 -0.54
CA GLY A 52 -1.00 21.76 -0.15
C GLY A 52 -0.91 22.24 1.30
N PHE A 53 -2.06 22.37 1.99
CA PHE A 53 -2.12 22.86 3.37
C PHE A 53 -2.47 21.79 4.38
N GLY A 54 -2.78 20.56 3.93
CA GLY A 54 -3.09 19.45 4.81
C GLY A 54 -1.83 18.71 5.27
N ALA A 55 -2.02 17.48 5.76
CA ALA A 55 -0.93 16.64 6.25
C ALA A 55 0.08 16.27 5.16
N PHE A 56 -0.34 16.28 3.90
CA PHE A 56 0.50 15.90 2.76
C PHE A 56 0.49 17.01 1.72
N ARG A 57 1.65 17.30 1.15
CA ARG A 57 1.80 18.34 0.13
C ARG A 57 1.18 17.94 -1.20
N ASP A 58 1.35 16.68 -1.57
CA ASP A 58 1.00 16.18 -2.90
C ASP A 58 0.71 14.69 -2.83
N ASN A 59 0.34 14.14 -3.97
CA ASN A 59 0.00 12.72 -4.06
C ASN A 59 1.23 11.81 -3.95
N TRP A 60 2.44 12.31 -4.19
CA TRP A 60 3.66 11.57 -3.88
C TRP A 60 3.74 11.26 -2.38
N GLU A 61 3.59 12.29 -1.56
CA GLU A 61 3.64 12.12 -0.10
C GLU A 61 2.50 11.25 0.42
N LEU A 62 1.29 11.48 -0.09
CA LEU A 62 0.12 10.71 0.32
C LEU A 62 0.27 9.22 -0.01
N SER A 63 0.71 8.89 -1.23
CA SER A 63 0.87 7.50 -1.63
C SER A 63 1.94 6.79 -0.82
N GLN A 64 3.05 7.47 -0.55
CA GLN A 64 4.13 6.92 0.28
C GLN A 64 3.66 6.71 1.71
N ALA A 65 2.92 7.66 2.29
CA ALA A 65 2.40 7.56 3.64
C ALA A 65 1.40 6.41 3.78
N ARG A 66 0.56 6.19 2.77
CA ARG A 66 -0.37 5.07 2.74
C ARG A 66 0.35 3.73 2.69
N ALA A 67 1.34 3.61 1.82
CA ALA A 67 2.16 2.39 1.75
C ALA A 67 2.87 2.13 3.07
N LEU A 68 3.42 3.16 3.69
CA LEU A 68 4.11 3.04 4.96
C LEU A 68 3.16 2.63 6.09
N SER A 69 1.93 3.15 6.10
CA SER A 69 0.91 2.73 7.08
C SER A 69 0.64 1.23 7.00
N VAL A 70 0.55 0.69 5.78
CA VAL A 70 0.36 -0.75 5.57
C VAL A 70 1.57 -1.53 6.07
N VAL A 71 2.78 -1.09 5.72
CA VAL A 71 4.02 -1.74 6.15
C VAL A 71 4.10 -1.78 7.68
N ARG A 72 3.82 -0.66 8.35
CA ARG A 72 3.85 -0.59 9.81
C ARG A 72 2.82 -1.51 10.45
N TYR A 73 1.62 -1.58 9.88
CA TYR A 73 0.60 -2.48 10.38
C TYR A 73 1.05 -3.94 10.26
N MET A 74 1.58 -4.31 9.10
CA MET A 74 2.05 -5.68 8.88
C MET A 74 3.20 -6.05 9.82
N GLN A 75 4.14 -5.14 10.03
CA GLN A 75 5.27 -5.36 10.92
C GLN A 75 4.85 -5.41 12.39
N ASN A 76 4.11 -4.40 12.86
CA ASN A 76 3.89 -4.19 14.29
C ASN A 76 2.70 -4.97 14.83
N VAL A 77 1.70 -5.24 14.02
CA VAL A 77 0.48 -5.94 14.44
C VAL A 77 0.48 -7.39 13.97
N LEU A 78 0.87 -7.64 12.73
CA LEU A 78 0.81 -8.97 12.14
C LEU A 78 2.11 -9.76 12.25
N GLY A 79 3.18 -9.14 12.74
CA GLY A 79 4.46 -9.81 12.97
C GLY A 79 5.24 -10.16 11.71
N PHE A 80 4.97 -9.46 10.60
CA PHE A 80 5.68 -9.70 9.35
C PHE A 80 7.14 -9.25 9.48
N PRO A 81 8.12 -10.04 9.00
CA PRO A 81 9.54 -9.66 9.13
C PRO A 81 9.85 -8.35 8.43
N PRO A 82 10.44 -7.37 9.11
CA PRO A 82 10.68 -6.06 8.50
C PRO A 82 11.69 -6.08 7.35
N ASP A 83 12.60 -7.05 7.33
CA ASP A 83 13.55 -7.19 6.22
C ASP A 83 12.91 -7.74 4.95
N ARG A 84 11.64 -8.16 5.02
CA ARG A 84 10.84 -8.63 3.89
C ARG A 84 9.78 -7.63 3.45
N LEU A 85 9.86 -6.38 3.91
CA LEU A 85 8.86 -5.35 3.59
C LEU A 85 9.52 -4.14 2.95
N ALA A 86 8.82 -3.54 2.00
CA ALA A 86 9.20 -2.26 1.41
C ALA A 86 7.95 -1.43 1.14
N ALA A 87 8.05 -0.13 1.32
CA ALA A 87 6.96 0.80 1.05
C ALA A 87 7.34 1.68 -0.14
N THR A 88 6.47 1.75 -1.15
CA THR A 88 6.72 2.52 -2.36
C THR A 88 5.50 3.37 -2.69
N GLY A 89 5.71 4.67 -2.91
CA GLY A 89 4.66 5.57 -3.34
C GLY A 89 4.81 5.89 -4.82
N PHE A 90 3.77 5.58 -5.60
CA PHE A 90 3.75 5.85 -7.03
C PHE A 90 3.00 7.12 -7.40
N GLY A 91 2.37 7.79 -6.41
CA GLY A 91 1.59 8.99 -6.67
C GLY A 91 0.36 8.69 -7.52
N GLU A 92 0.03 9.63 -8.40
CA GLU A 92 -1.14 9.55 -9.27
C GLU A 92 -0.80 9.01 -10.68
N TYR A 93 0.45 8.63 -10.91
CA TYR A 93 0.99 8.47 -12.28
C TYR A 93 0.83 7.06 -12.85
N HIS A 94 0.20 6.16 -12.13
CA HIS A 94 -0.04 4.78 -12.58
C HIS A 94 -1.52 4.41 -12.45
N PRO A 95 -2.42 5.12 -13.15
CA PRO A 95 -3.85 4.85 -13.04
C PRO A 95 -4.22 3.49 -13.63
N VAL A 96 -5.21 2.84 -13.02
CA VAL A 96 -5.82 1.62 -13.57
C VAL A 96 -7.18 1.90 -14.20
N ALA A 97 -7.75 3.09 -13.96
CA ALA A 97 -9.02 3.53 -14.54
C ALA A 97 -8.83 4.92 -15.12
N GLU A 98 -9.35 5.13 -16.34
CA GLU A 98 -9.28 6.43 -16.99
C GLU A 98 -10.51 7.27 -16.65
N GLY A 99 -10.32 8.59 -16.71
CA GLY A 99 -11.38 9.55 -16.46
C GLY A 99 -11.44 10.00 -15.02
N ASP A 100 -12.43 10.83 -14.73
CA ASP A 100 -12.57 11.48 -13.42
C ASP A 100 -13.94 11.23 -12.80
N THR A 101 -14.62 10.15 -13.19
CA THR A 101 -15.83 9.74 -12.49
C THR A 101 -15.49 9.28 -11.08
N PRO A 102 -16.43 9.36 -10.13
CA PRO A 102 -16.16 8.86 -8.77
C PRO A 102 -15.69 7.42 -8.72
N GLU A 103 -16.21 6.57 -9.62
CA GLU A 103 -15.80 5.15 -9.69
C GLU A 103 -14.36 5.00 -10.16
N ALA A 104 -13.97 5.75 -11.20
CA ALA A 104 -12.61 5.71 -11.72
C ALA A 104 -11.61 6.21 -10.68
N LEU A 105 -11.92 7.32 -10.01
CA LEU A 105 -11.06 7.88 -8.97
C LEU A 105 -10.90 6.89 -7.82
N ALA A 106 -11.99 6.23 -7.40
CA ALA A 106 -11.94 5.25 -6.33
C ALA A 106 -11.07 4.05 -6.68
N GLN A 107 -11.09 3.59 -7.94
CA GLN A 107 -10.25 2.48 -8.38
C GLN A 107 -8.76 2.85 -8.37
N ASN A 108 -8.44 4.11 -8.60
CA ASN A 108 -7.06 4.57 -8.60
C ASN A 108 -6.50 4.76 -7.19
N ARG A 109 -7.34 4.97 -6.19
CA ARG A 109 -6.94 5.04 -4.78
C ARG A 109 -6.80 3.63 -4.24
N ARG A 110 -5.61 3.05 -4.38
CA ARG A 110 -5.41 1.63 -4.05
C ARG A 110 -4.05 1.34 -3.46
N ILE A 111 -3.96 0.19 -2.84
CA ILE A 111 -2.70 -0.45 -2.43
C ILE A 111 -2.54 -1.71 -3.26
N GLU A 112 -1.36 -1.92 -3.81
CA GLU A 112 -1.00 -3.15 -4.49
C GLU A 112 0.13 -3.82 -3.72
N LEU A 113 0.06 -5.13 -3.58
CA LEU A 113 1.10 -5.92 -2.92
C LEU A 113 1.81 -6.77 -3.97
N LYS A 114 3.13 -6.65 -4.05
CA LYS A 114 3.93 -7.37 -5.03
C LYS A 114 5.08 -8.11 -4.35
N LEU A 115 5.14 -9.39 -4.59
CA LEU A 115 6.26 -10.21 -4.15
C LEU A 115 7.36 -10.13 -5.20
N THR A 116 8.54 -9.69 -4.80
CA THR A 116 9.64 -9.45 -5.72
C THR A 116 10.97 -9.84 -5.07
N GLU A 117 12.03 -9.95 -5.86
CA GLU A 117 13.38 -10.10 -5.32
C GLU A 117 13.96 -8.72 -4.99
N ARG A 118 14.73 -8.71 -3.93
CA ARG A 118 15.41 -7.50 -3.47
C ARG A 118 16.54 -7.10 -4.41
#